data_72140e076d3c1c7da31314a1ded0d9d4
#
_entry.id   72140e076d3c1c7da31314a1ded0d9d4
#
_cell.length_a   1.000
_cell.length_b   1.000
_cell.length_c   1.000
_cell.angle_alpha   90.00
_cell.angle_beta   90.00
_cell.angle_gamma   90.00
#
_symmetry.space_group_name_H-M   'P 1'
#
loop_
_entity.id
_entity.type
_entity.pdbx_description
1 polymer ?
#
loop_
_entity_poly.entity_id
_entity_poly.type
_entity_poly.pdbx_seq_one_letter_code
_entity_poly.pdbx_strand_id
1 'polypeptide(L)'
;MNMSELVINPWTINIFSDASTKTAYRGSPTDACYGAIAYCEFDKVDEWYRIIHDTTSNHAEIKGINLAVRLAIYLRDIYPVSRFNIFSDSQISVYGMRDRYGNRYLADNHIYSSSSDNSLISSQEVYVETMQMIADYQLPVSLWNQKAHVAMSRSVSLEQAKNSFCNCNRPKAVVDDDFIYYISEKNNEVDKTSRCILKHTNVGSMNYEEPLYFIPNDYTNLVYRYKKTLIKKGE
;
A
#
# COMPACT_ATOMS: atom_id res chain seq x y z
N MET A 1 8.63 12.49 15.93
CA MET A 1 7.28 11.90 15.77
C MET A 1 7.40 10.42 16.13
N ASN A 2 6.63 9.98 17.09
CA ASN A 2 6.57 8.56 17.46
C ASN A 2 5.62 7.83 16.49
N MET A 3 6.17 6.87 15.71
CA MET A 3 5.38 6.16 14.69
C MET A 3 4.38 5.19 15.29
N SER A 4 4.68 4.58 16.43
CA SER A 4 3.74 3.68 17.10
C SER A 4 2.45 4.41 17.49
N GLU A 5 2.55 5.63 18.03
CA GLU A 5 1.38 6.45 18.38
C GLU A 5 0.63 6.95 17.13
N LEU A 6 1.34 7.21 16.03
CA LEU A 6 0.74 7.68 14.79
C LEU A 6 -0.01 6.57 14.05
N VAL A 7 0.49 5.35 14.13
CA VAL A 7 0.04 4.19 13.33
C VAL A 7 -0.92 3.32 14.14
N ILE A 8 -0.58 3.04 15.38
CA ILE A 8 -1.36 2.14 16.24
C ILE A 8 -2.27 2.97 17.15
N ASN A 9 -3.38 3.43 16.57
CA ASN A 9 -4.42 4.15 17.30
C ASN A 9 -5.78 4.00 16.58
N PRO A 10 -6.91 4.17 17.30
CA PRO A 10 -8.24 3.91 16.77
C PRO A 10 -8.73 4.93 15.73
N TRP A 11 -8.01 6.02 15.51
CA TRP A 11 -8.36 7.05 14.53
C TRP A 11 -7.60 6.93 13.22
N THR A 12 -6.77 5.88 13.12
CA THR A 12 -5.90 5.65 11.98
C THR A 12 -6.18 4.28 11.39
N ILE A 13 -6.34 4.24 10.07
CA ILE A 13 -6.33 2.99 9.32
C ILE A 13 -4.99 2.86 8.59
N ASN A 14 -4.34 1.72 8.80
CA ASN A 14 -3.09 1.34 8.17
C ASN A 14 -3.38 0.40 7.02
N ILE A 15 -2.95 0.73 5.82
CA ILE A 15 -3.15 -0.08 4.63
C ILE A 15 -1.79 -0.53 4.13
N PHE A 16 -1.61 -1.84 4.01
CA PHE A 16 -0.39 -2.45 3.47
C PHE A 16 -0.66 -2.91 2.05
N SER A 17 0.21 -2.52 1.12
CA SER A 17 0.09 -2.89 -0.28
C SER A 17 1.35 -3.54 -0.79
N ASP A 18 1.18 -4.58 -1.59
CA ASP A 18 2.26 -5.35 -2.18
C ASP A 18 1.76 -6.04 -3.47
N ALA A 19 2.70 -6.44 -4.32
CA ALA A 19 2.41 -7.19 -5.53
C ALA A 19 3.35 -8.39 -5.69
N SER A 20 2.78 -9.50 -6.12
CA SER A 20 3.53 -10.70 -6.49
C SER A 20 3.41 -10.97 -7.97
N THR A 21 4.52 -11.31 -8.61
CA THR A 21 4.58 -11.66 -10.02
C THR A 21 4.93 -13.13 -10.20
N LYS A 22 4.45 -13.76 -11.27
CA LYS A 22 4.99 -15.06 -11.68
C LYS A 22 6.45 -14.88 -12.06
N THR A 23 7.28 -15.88 -11.74
CA THR A 23 8.69 -15.84 -12.10
C THR A 23 8.84 -15.74 -13.61
N ALA A 24 9.28 -14.60 -14.08
CA ALA A 24 9.57 -14.32 -15.49
C ALA A 24 11.03 -13.92 -15.65
N TYR A 25 11.54 -13.99 -16.88
CA TYR A 25 12.84 -13.44 -17.20
C TYR A 25 12.86 -11.94 -16.87
N ARG A 26 13.94 -11.44 -16.31
CA ARG A 26 14.06 -10.07 -15.83
C ARG A 26 13.62 -9.06 -16.90
N GLY A 27 12.56 -8.32 -16.62
CA GLY A 27 12.01 -7.31 -17.53
C GLY A 27 10.98 -7.80 -18.54
N SER A 28 10.67 -9.11 -18.60
CA SER A 28 9.58 -9.59 -19.44
C SER A 28 8.23 -9.38 -18.76
N PRO A 29 7.17 -9.05 -19.53
CA PRO A 29 5.81 -9.02 -19.01
C PRO A 29 5.42 -10.37 -18.41
N THR A 30 4.68 -10.34 -17.34
CA THR A 30 4.21 -11.53 -16.61
C THR A 30 2.88 -11.24 -15.95
N ASP A 31 2.23 -12.29 -15.45
CA ASP A 31 1.05 -12.12 -14.62
C ASP A 31 1.45 -11.68 -13.21
N ALA A 32 0.65 -10.82 -12.64
CA ALA A 32 0.81 -10.35 -11.27
C ALA A 32 -0.52 -10.37 -10.51
N CYS A 33 -0.42 -10.57 -9.20
CA CYS A 33 -1.48 -10.26 -8.26
C CYS A 33 -1.01 -9.13 -7.37
N TYR A 34 -1.81 -8.09 -7.25
CA TYR A 34 -1.56 -7.00 -6.30
C TYR A 34 -2.70 -6.89 -5.32
N GLY A 35 -2.38 -6.48 -4.10
CA GLY A 35 -3.33 -6.44 -3.00
C GLY A 35 -3.14 -5.27 -2.06
N ALA A 36 -4.17 -5.04 -1.27
CA ALA A 36 -4.18 -4.10 -0.16
C ALA A 36 -4.96 -4.69 1.02
N ILE A 37 -4.36 -4.68 2.20
CA ILE A 37 -5.01 -5.09 3.46
C ILE A 37 -5.04 -3.90 4.41
N ALA A 38 -6.19 -3.64 5.01
CA ALA A 38 -6.40 -2.56 5.95
C ALA A 38 -6.52 -3.06 7.39
N TYR A 39 -5.90 -2.35 8.31
CA TYR A 39 -5.94 -2.59 9.75
C TYR A 39 -6.31 -1.30 10.50
N CYS A 40 -7.14 -1.46 11.53
CA CYS A 40 -7.30 -0.46 12.58
C CYS A 40 -6.64 -1.01 13.84
N GLU A 41 -5.59 -0.36 14.32
CA GLU A 41 -4.71 -0.90 15.35
C GLU A 41 -4.17 -2.28 14.92
N PHE A 42 -4.62 -3.37 15.54
CA PHE A 42 -4.22 -4.74 15.23
C PHE A 42 -5.30 -5.56 14.50
N ASP A 43 -6.51 -5.03 14.44
CA ASP A 43 -7.66 -5.71 13.83
C ASP A 43 -7.71 -5.48 12.32
N LYS A 44 -7.76 -6.58 11.56
CA LYS A 44 -7.96 -6.51 10.10
C LYS A 44 -9.37 -5.99 9.82
N VAL A 45 -9.44 -4.91 9.03
CA VAL A 45 -10.68 -4.22 8.67
C VAL A 45 -11.22 -4.75 7.35
N ASP A 46 -10.35 -4.85 6.34
CA ASP A 46 -10.71 -5.28 4.99
C ASP A 46 -9.49 -5.70 4.19
N GLU A 47 -9.71 -6.40 3.06
CA GLU A 47 -8.65 -6.78 2.14
C GLU A 47 -9.17 -6.95 0.71
N TRP A 48 -8.45 -6.37 -0.26
CA TRP A 48 -8.79 -6.37 -1.68
C TRP A 48 -7.60 -6.84 -2.52
N TYR A 49 -7.89 -7.65 -3.55
CA TYR A 49 -6.88 -8.19 -4.47
C TYR A 49 -7.36 -8.13 -5.90
N ARG A 50 -6.42 -7.96 -6.83
CA ARG A 50 -6.65 -8.06 -8.27
C ARG A 50 -5.52 -8.79 -8.95
N ILE A 51 -5.84 -9.43 -10.08
CA ILE A 51 -4.87 -10.01 -11.01
C ILE A 51 -4.79 -9.10 -12.23
N ILE A 52 -3.57 -8.92 -12.72
CA ILE A 52 -3.28 -8.21 -13.96
C ILE A 52 -2.36 -9.07 -14.81
N HIS A 53 -2.62 -9.11 -16.11
CA HIS A 53 -1.88 -9.89 -17.08
C HIS A 53 -0.91 -9.02 -17.87
N ASP A 54 0.16 -9.61 -18.42
CA ASP A 54 1.14 -8.94 -19.27
C ASP A 54 1.69 -7.64 -18.64
N THR A 55 2.05 -7.70 -17.37
CA THR A 55 2.51 -6.56 -16.59
C THR A 55 3.97 -6.69 -16.15
N THR A 56 4.53 -5.59 -15.69
CA THR A 56 5.84 -5.58 -15.01
C THR A 56 5.65 -5.54 -13.50
N SER A 57 6.66 -6.01 -12.75
CA SER A 57 6.66 -5.92 -11.29
C SER A 57 6.40 -4.49 -10.81
N ASN A 58 7.11 -3.50 -11.37
CA ASN A 58 6.92 -2.10 -10.98
C ASN A 58 5.50 -1.59 -11.24
N HIS A 59 4.87 -1.97 -12.37
CA HIS A 59 3.51 -1.58 -12.65
C HIS A 59 2.52 -2.19 -11.65
N ALA A 60 2.68 -3.47 -11.33
CA ALA A 60 1.84 -4.15 -10.34
C ALA A 60 1.98 -3.52 -8.93
N GLU A 61 3.19 -3.13 -8.53
CA GLU A 61 3.43 -2.44 -7.26
C GLU A 61 2.71 -1.08 -7.18
N ILE A 62 2.75 -0.29 -8.26
CA ILE A 62 2.04 0.99 -8.33
C ILE A 62 0.52 0.76 -8.28
N LYS A 63 0.01 -0.27 -8.97
CA LYS A 63 -1.39 -0.70 -8.91
C LYS A 63 -1.80 -1.13 -7.50
N GLY A 64 -0.89 -1.74 -6.73
CA GLY A 64 -1.12 -2.07 -5.31
C GLY A 64 -1.39 -0.81 -4.47
N ILE A 65 -0.58 0.25 -4.64
CA ILE A 65 -0.81 1.53 -3.95
C ILE A 65 -2.10 2.19 -4.46
N ASN A 66 -2.40 2.14 -5.75
CA ASN A 66 -3.67 2.64 -6.29
C ASN A 66 -4.87 1.93 -5.64
N LEU A 67 -4.80 0.60 -5.51
CA LEU A 67 -5.83 -0.19 -4.84
C LEU A 67 -5.97 0.19 -3.37
N ALA A 68 -4.85 0.45 -2.66
CA ALA A 68 -4.86 0.90 -1.27
C ALA A 68 -5.55 2.26 -1.11
N VAL A 69 -5.36 3.19 -2.06
CA VAL A 69 -6.08 4.47 -2.06
C VAL A 69 -7.58 4.28 -2.31
N ARG A 70 -7.98 3.38 -3.22
CA ARG A 70 -9.39 3.04 -3.45
C ARG A 70 -10.03 2.42 -2.20
N LEU A 71 -9.30 1.55 -1.50
CA LEU A 71 -9.72 0.98 -0.22
C LEU A 71 -9.86 2.07 0.85
N ALA A 72 -8.94 3.05 0.91
CA ALA A 72 -9.04 4.18 1.83
C ALA A 72 -10.29 5.04 1.56
N ILE A 73 -10.63 5.30 0.29
CA ILE A 73 -11.87 6.01 -0.09
C ILE A 73 -13.08 5.27 0.46
N TYR A 74 -13.14 3.97 0.22
CA TYR A 74 -14.25 3.14 0.70
C TYR A 74 -14.37 3.14 2.23
N LEU A 75 -13.24 2.95 2.93
CA LEU A 75 -13.23 2.87 4.39
C LEU A 75 -13.52 4.22 5.08
N ARG A 76 -13.20 5.33 4.43
CA ARG A 76 -13.54 6.67 4.95
C ARG A 76 -15.04 6.84 5.17
N ASP A 77 -15.85 6.27 4.29
CA ASP A 77 -17.30 6.39 4.37
C ASP A 77 -17.91 5.49 5.47
N ILE A 78 -17.14 4.51 5.95
CA ILE A 78 -17.57 3.54 6.97
C ILE A 78 -17.02 3.89 8.36
N TYR A 79 -15.79 4.38 8.44
CA TYR A 79 -15.07 4.61 9.69
C TYR A 79 -14.77 6.10 9.91
N PRO A 80 -14.92 6.60 11.14
CA PRO A 80 -14.57 7.98 11.50
C PRO A 80 -13.05 8.13 11.69
N VAL A 81 -12.29 7.93 10.61
CA VAL A 81 -10.82 7.99 10.65
C VAL A 81 -10.31 9.39 10.38
N SER A 82 -9.22 9.76 11.05
CA SER A 82 -8.52 11.03 10.85
C SER A 82 -7.34 10.91 9.89
N ARG A 83 -6.87 9.67 9.61
CA ARG A 83 -5.70 9.42 8.79
C ARG A 83 -5.69 8.02 8.21
N PHE A 84 -5.15 7.93 6.99
CA PHE A 84 -4.75 6.66 6.37
C PHE A 84 -3.23 6.64 6.22
N ASN A 85 -2.57 5.60 6.73
CA ASN A 85 -1.17 5.32 6.42
C ASN A 85 -1.13 4.18 5.40
N ILE A 86 -0.51 4.42 4.25
CA ILE A 86 -0.29 3.39 3.24
C ILE A 86 1.18 3.01 3.26
N PHE A 87 1.45 1.73 3.49
CA PHE A 87 2.78 1.12 3.53
C PHE A 87 3.00 0.26 2.29
N SER A 88 4.16 0.45 1.66
CA SER A 88 4.61 -0.43 0.58
C SER A 88 6.13 -0.57 0.65
N ASP A 89 6.66 -1.72 0.22
CA ASP A 89 8.09 -1.96 0.11
C ASP A 89 8.66 -1.50 -1.24
N SER A 90 7.80 -1.12 -2.18
CA SER A 90 8.21 -0.54 -3.46
C SER A 90 8.68 0.90 -3.29
N GLN A 91 9.98 1.06 -3.07
CA GLN A 91 10.61 2.36 -2.93
C GLN A 91 10.34 3.29 -4.12
N ILE A 92 10.40 2.75 -5.34
CA ILE A 92 10.16 3.50 -6.57
C ILE A 92 8.75 4.06 -6.59
N SER A 93 7.76 3.25 -6.24
CA SER A 93 6.35 3.63 -6.25
C SER A 93 6.04 4.69 -5.19
N VAL A 94 6.52 4.47 -3.95
CA VAL A 94 6.31 5.41 -2.84
C VAL A 94 6.98 6.75 -3.12
N TYR A 95 8.24 6.76 -3.56
CA TYR A 95 8.96 8.01 -3.85
C TYR A 95 8.41 8.70 -5.09
N GLY A 96 7.99 7.92 -6.10
CA GLY A 96 7.32 8.47 -7.26
C GLY A 96 6.12 9.30 -6.86
N MET A 97 5.22 8.73 -6.07
CA MET A 97 4.00 9.42 -5.64
C MET A 97 4.28 10.55 -4.66
N ARG A 98 5.06 10.30 -3.61
CA ARG A 98 5.25 11.24 -2.50
C ARG A 98 6.18 12.39 -2.84
N ASP A 99 7.35 12.09 -3.42
CA ASP A 99 8.46 13.04 -3.48
C ASP A 99 8.70 13.61 -4.89
N ARG A 100 8.39 12.85 -5.95
CA ARG A 100 8.72 13.27 -7.32
C ARG A 100 7.53 13.78 -8.11
N TYR A 101 6.42 13.06 -8.09
CA TYR A 101 5.30 13.35 -8.99
C TYR A 101 4.15 14.04 -8.31
N GLY A 102 3.89 13.76 -7.04
CA GLY A 102 2.77 14.32 -6.31
C GLY A 102 2.76 15.84 -6.30
N ASN A 103 3.86 16.45 -5.85
CA ASN A 103 3.95 17.92 -5.76
C ASN A 103 3.94 18.59 -7.13
N ARG A 104 4.54 17.97 -8.15
CA ARG A 104 4.56 18.51 -9.51
C ARG A 104 3.21 18.41 -10.18
N TYR A 105 2.55 17.26 -10.05
CA TYR A 105 1.20 17.07 -10.58
C TYR A 105 0.23 18.12 -10.03
N LEU A 106 0.27 18.38 -8.72
CA LEU A 106 -0.56 19.41 -8.08
C LEU A 106 -0.24 20.83 -8.57
N ALA A 107 1.00 21.10 -9.02
CA ALA A 107 1.39 22.42 -9.52
C ALA A 107 1.00 22.66 -10.99
N ASP A 108 1.20 21.68 -11.87
CA ASP A 108 1.20 21.91 -13.31
C ASP A 108 0.14 21.12 -14.09
N ASN A 109 -0.59 20.20 -13.48
CA ASN A 109 -1.50 19.25 -14.16
C ASN A 109 -0.83 18.44 -15.29
N HIS A 110 0.49 18.29 -15.25
CA HIS A 110 1.27 17.68 -16.33
C HIS A 110 1.86 16.34 -15.93
N ILE A 111 1.88 15.49 -16.92
CA ILE A 111 2.47 14.17 -16.90
C ILE A 111 4.00 14.30 -17.12
N TYR A 112 4.80 13.70 -16.24
CA TYR A 112 6.25 13.90 -16.22
C TYR A 112 7.01 12.87 -17.03
N SER A 113 7.91 13.38 -17.86
CA SER A 113 9.00 12.63 -18.43
C SER A 113 10.15 12.43 -17.44
N SER A 114 10.95 11.41 -17.61
CA SER A 114 12.24 11.30 -16.95
C SER A 114 13.12 12.50 -17.34
N SER A 115 13.90 12.99 -16.40
CA SER A 115 14.63 14.27 -16.53
C SER A 115 15.68 14.33 -17.64
N SER A 116 15.93 13.25 -18.36
CA SER A 116 17.03 13.18 -19.34
C SER A 116 16.61 13.15 -20.82
N ASP A 117 15.38 12.73 -21.13
CA ASP A 117 15.00 12.46 -22.51
C ASP A 117 13.55 12.78 -22.89
N ASN A 118 12.80 13.43 -22.00
CA ASN A 118 11.36 13.67 -22.17
C ASN A 118 10.52 12.40 -22.44
N SER A 119 11.04 11.22 -22.08
CA SER A 119 10.26 9.99 -22.20
C SER A 119 9.18 9.90 -21.12
N LEU A 120 8.03 9.32 -21.49
CA LEU A 120 6.95 9.07 -20.53
C LEU A 120 7.42 8.06 -19.48
N ILE A 121 7.08 8.33 -18.22
CA ILE A 121 7.38 7.39 -17.15
C ILE A 121 6.47 6.17 -17.30
N SER A 122 7.05 5.00 -17.19
CA SER A 122 6.28 3.76 -17.15
C SER A 122 5.20 3.83 -16.06
N SER A 123 3.97 3.48 -16.40
CA SER A 123 2.81 3.49 -15.48
C SER A 123 2.35 4.87 -15.02
N GLN A 124 2.68 5.89 -15.76
CA GLN A 124 2.34 7.27 -15.47
C GLN A 124 0.85 7.50 -15.20
N GLU A 125 -0.02 6.88 -16.00
CA GLU A 125 -1.46 6.95 -15.86
C GLU A 125 -1.93 6.51 -14.46
N VAL A 126 -1.29 5.49 -13.88
CA VAL A 126 -1.63 5.00 -12.54
C VAL A 126 -1.19 6.00 -11.46
N TYR A 127 -0.02 6.62 -11.62
CA TYR A 127 0.41 7.69 -10.71
C TYR A 127 -0.56 8.86 -10.73
N VAL A 128 -0.90 9.35 -11.93
CA VAL A 128 -1.85 10.47 -12.12
C VAL A 128 -3.21 10.13 -11.51
N GLU A 129 -3.77 8.98 -11.84
CA GLU A 129 -5.05 8.52 -11.30
C GLU A 129 -5.02 8.47 -9.77
N THR A 130 -3.97 7.90 -9.19
CA THR A 130 -3.84 7.76 -7.74
C THR A 130 -3.77 9.11 -7.04
N MET A 131 -2.95 10.02 -7.56
CA MET A 131 -2.82 11.37 -7.01
C MET A 131 -4.10 12.18 -7.17
N GLN A 132 -4.80 12.02 -8.31
CA GLN A 132 -6.09 12.67 -8.54
C GLN A 132 -7.13 12.19 -7.53
N MET A 133 -7.24 10.89 -7.29
CA MET A 133 -8.14 10.34 -6.27
C MET A 133 -7.84 10.92 -4.87
N ILE A 134 -6.58 10.98 -4.46
CA ILE A 134 -6.21 11.56 -3.16
C ILE A 134 -6.66 13.01 -3.07
N ALA A 135 -6.48 13.81 -4.13
CA ALA A 135 -6.86 15.21 -4.17
C ALA A 135 -8.39 15.40 -4.20
N ASP A 136 -9.09 14.71 -5.10
CA ASP A 136 -10.53 14.88 -5.30
C ASP A 136 -11.33 14.48 -4.06
N TYR A 137 -10.91 13.42 -3.40
CA TYR A 137 -11.52 12.95 -2.16
C TYR A 137 -10.95 13.62 -0.90
N GLN A 138 -9.96 14.50 -1.03
CA GLN A 138 -9.27 15.16 0.09
C GLN A 138 -8.85 14.16 1.17
N LEU A 139 -8.27 13.03 0.73
CA LEU A 139 -7.91 11.94 1.64
C LEU A 139 -6.71 12.33 2.50
N PRO A 140 -6.81 12.15 3.82
CA PRO A 140 -5.68 12.38 4.74
C PRO A 140 -4.70 11.21 4.69
N VAL A 141 -4.04 11.01 3.54
CA VAL A 141 -3.13 9.88 3.29
C VAL A 141 -1.69 10.25 3.57
N SER A 142 -0.95 9.34 4.20
CA SER A 142 0.51 9.37 4.30
C SER A 142 1.07 8.09 3.66
N LEU A 143 2.05 8.25 2.75
CA LEU A 143 2.71 7.14 2.07
C LEU A 143 4.05 6.82 2.76
N TRP A 144 4.26 5.57 3.13
CA TRP A 144 5.42 5.08 3.86
C TRP A 144 6.12 3.96 3.11
N ASN A 145 7.43 4.11 2.92
CA ASN A 145 8.25 3.01 2.41
C ASN A 145 8.76 2.18 3.59
N GLN A 146 8.63 0.88 3.49
CA GLN A 146 9.17 -0.10 4.44
C GLN A 146 10.13 -1.06 3.74
N LYS A 147 10.88 -1.84 4.50
CA LYS A 147 11.77 -2.83 3.94
C LYS A 147 11.06 -4.18 3.80
N ALA A 148 11.15 -4.78 2.62
CA ALA A 148 10.65 -6.13 2.37
C ALA A 148 11.39 -7.20 3.20
N HIS A 149 10.74 -8.31 3.47
CA HIS A 149 11.30 -9.55 3.99
C HIS A 149 12.10 -9.41 5.30
N VAL A 150 11.69 -8.54 6.20
CA VAL A 150 12.32 -8.37 7.51
C VAL A 150 12.11 -9.63 8.36
N ALA A 151 13.16 -10.08 9.04
CA ALA A 151 13.15 -11.25 9.93
C ALA A 151 12.80 -12.61 9.28
N MET A 152 12.86 -12.74 7.96
CA MET A 152 12.76 -14.03 7.27
C MET A 152 14.15 -14.59 6.95
N SER A 153 14.30 -15.91 6.72
CA SER A 153 15.54 -16.69 6.69
C SER A 153 16.69 -16.26 5.71
N ARG A 154 16.48 -15.21 4.93
CA ARG A 154 17.53 -14.54 4.12
C ARG A 154 17.44 -13.03 4.26
N SER A 155 17.16 -12.57 5.41
CA SER A 155 16.43 -11.38 5.70
C SER A 155 17.33 -10.21 6.04
N VAL A 156 16.77 -9.07 5.80
CA VAL A 156 17.16 -7.79 6.35
C VAL A 156 17.09 -7.89 7.87
N SER A 157 18.16 -7.53 8.58
CA SER A 157 18.12 -7.46 10.04
C SER A 157 17.16 -6.36 10.49
N LEU A 158 16.64 -6.51 11.72
CA LEU A 158 15.75 -5.51 12.32
C LEU A 158 16.39 -4.12 12.33
N GLU A 159 17.67 -4.02 12.66
CA GLU A 159 18.41 -2.76 12.64
C GLU A 159 18.50 -2.15 11.25
N GLN A 160 18.76 -2.97 10.22
CA GLN A 160 18.75 -2.51 8.83
C GLN A 160 17.37 -2.01 8.41
N ALA A 161 16.30 -2.67 8.85
CA ALA A 161 14.93 -2.26 8.57
C ALA A 161 14.59 -0.92 9.25
N LYS A 162 14.97 -0.74 10.52
CA LYS A 162 14.82 0.53 11.25
C LYS A 162 15.56 1.66 10.55
N ASN A 163 16.82 1.45 10.25
CA ASN A 163 17.65 2.44 9.57
C ASN A 163 17.09 2.81 8.19
N SER A 164 16.65 1.80 7.43
CA SER A 164 16.00 2.03 6.14
C SER A 164 14.72 2.85 6.31
N PHE A 165 13.83 2.47 7.23
CA PHE A 165 12.58 3.18 7.47
C PHE A 165 12.83 4.65 7.86
N CYS A 166 13.73 4.91 8.79
CA CYS A 166 14.07 6.26 9.24
C CYS A 166 14.71 7.13 8.15
N ASN A 167 15.52 6.51 7.27
CA ASN A 167 16.21 7.23 6.19
C ASN A 167 15.34 7.46 4.97
N CYS A 168 14.43 6.54 4.69
CA CYS A 168 13.60 6.53 3.49
C CYS A 168 12.30 7.34 3.64
N ASN A 169 11.87 7.61 4.86
CA ASN A 169 10.62 8.30 5.11
C ASN A 169 10.81 9.74 5.60
N ARG A 170 9.84 10.57 5.26
CA ARG A 170 9.80 11.98 5.68
C ARG A 170 8.41 12.33 6.20
N PRO A 171 8.30 13.07 7.30
CA PRO A 171 9.39 13.52 8.17
C PRO A 171 10.08 12.34 8.88
N LYS A 172 11.32 12.54 9.34
CA LYS A 172 12.03 11.52 10.13
C LYS A 172 11.20 11.11 11.34
N ALA A 173 11.07 9.81 11.52
CA ALA A 173 10.26 9.22 12.57
C ALA A 173 11.14 8.42 13.55
N VAL A 174 10.74 8.42 14.80
CA VAL A 174 11.28 7.49 15.80
C VAL A 174 10.47 6.20 15.71
N VAL A 175 11.17 5.08 15.56
CA VAL A 175 10.56 3.75 15.50
C VAL A 175 11.25 2.82 16.49
N ASP A 176 10.45 2.00 17.16
CA ASP A 176 10.91 0.88 17.98
C ASP A 176 10.90 -0.44 17.21
N ASP A 177 11.35 -1.50 17.86
CA ASP A 177 11.41 -2.82 17.26
C ASP A 177 10.02 -3.39 17.02
N ASP A 178 9.10 -3.19 17.94
CA ASP A 178 7.72 -3.69 17.85
C ASP A 178 6.98 -3.08 16.66
N PHE A 179 7.21 -1.79 16.42
CA PHE A 179 6.66 -1.13 15.22
C PHE A 179 7.19 -1.74 13.93
N ILE A 180 8.49 -2.00 13.83
CA ILE A 180 9.09 -2.62 12.64
C ILE A 180 8.57 -4.05 12.45
N TYR A 181 8.42 -4.82 13.52
CA TYR A 181 7.80 -6.15 13.45
C TYR A 181 6.36 -6.07 12.96
N TYR A 182 5.57 -5.15 13.51
CA TYR A 182 4.18 -4.94 13.10
C TYR A 182 4.06 -4.66 11.61
N ILE A 183 4.76 -3.65 11.09
CA ILE A 183 4.64 -3.30 9.66
C ILE A 183 5.17 -4.41 8.74
N SER A 184 6.20 -5.13 9.17
CA SER A 184 6.77 -6.22 8.39
C SER A 184 5.85 -7.45 8.35
N GLU A 185 5.21 -7.78 9.47
CA GLU A 185 4.24 -8.87 9.55
C GLU A 185 3.06 -8.60 8.61
N LYS A 186 2.52 -7.39 8.64
CA LYS A 186 1.36 -7.02 7.81
C LYS A 186 1.70 -6.98 6.33
N ASN A 187 2.88 -6.50 5.95
CA ASN A 187 3.34 -6.58 4.55
C ASN A 187 3.51 -8.02 4.08
N ASN A 188 4.11 -8.88 4.91
CA ASN A 188 4.26 -10.30 4.59
C ASN A 188 2.91 -11.01 4.42
N GLU A 189 1.85 -10.56 5.08
CA GLU A 189 0.50 -11.10 4.91
C GLU A 189 -0.03 -10.79 3.50
N VAL A 190 0.11 -9.54 3.04
CA VAL A 190 -0.29 -9.14 1.68
C VAL A 190 0.47 -9.96 0.63
N ASP A 191 1.81 -10.04 0.75
CA ASP A 191 2.66 -10.80 -0.17
C ASP A 191 2.25 -12.28 -0.25
N LYS A 192 2.08 -12.94 0.90
CA LYS A 192 1.65 -14.35 0.95
C LYS A 192 0.29 -14.57 0.29
N THR A 193 -0.67 -13.69 0.56
CA THR A 193 -2.02 -13.80 -0.02
C THR A 193 -2.00 -13.56 -1.51
N SER A 194 -1.30 -12.52 -1.98
CA SER A 194 -1.11 -12.24 -3.41
C SER A 194 -0.48 -13.40 -4.16
N ARG A 195 0.57 -14.03 -3.60
CA ARG A 195 1.20 -15.23 -4.16
C ARG A 195 0.24 -16.42 -4.19
N CYS A 196 -0.54 -16.61 -3.14
CA CYS A 196 -1.51 -17.71 -3.07
C CYS A 196 -2.58 -17.57 -4.15
N ILE A 197 -3.17 -16.38 -4.30
CA ILE A 197 -4.17 -16.08 -5.33
C ILE A 197 -3.58 -16.33 -6.72
N LEU A 198 -2.41 -15.76 -7.01
CA LEU A 198 -1.75 -15.89 -8.30
C LEU A 198 -1.41 -17.35 -8.65
N LYS A 199 -1.05 -18.18 -7.66
CA LYS A 199 -0.74 -19.60 -7.84
C LYS A 199 -1.97 -20.44 -8.19
N HIS A 200 -3.13 -20.10 -7.61
CA HIS A 200 -4.35 -20.88 -7.76
C HIS A 200 -5.25 -20.41 -8.90
N THR A 201 -4.93 -19.25 -9.51
CA THR A 201 -5.67 -18.76 -10.66
C THR A 201 -5.07 -19.31 -11.94
N ASN A 202 -5.89 -20.00 -12.75
CA ASN A 202 -5.53 -20.41 -14.11
C ASN A 202 -5.56 -19.16 -15.01
N VAL A 203 -4.44 -18.48 -15.07
CA VAL A 203 -4.31 -17.23 -15.79
C VAL A 203 -4.10 -17.52 -17.26
N GLY A 204 -5.11 -17.27 -18.08
CA GLY A 204 -4.97 -17.20 -19.53
C GLY A 204 -4.39 -15.84 -19.95
N SER A 205 -3.67 -15.81 -21.06
CA SER A 205 -3.09 -14.59 -21.62
C SER A 205 -4.16 -13.64 -22.18
N MET A 206 -4.74 -12.80 -21.34
CA MET A 206 -5.60 -11.70 -21.78
C MET A 206 -5.17 -10.40 -21.09
N ASN A 207 -5.07 -9.32 -21.87
CA ASN A 207 -4.66 -7.99 -21.43
C ASN A 207 -5.79 -7.24 -20.67
N TYR A 208 -6.35 -7.83 -19.64
CA TYR A 208 -7.33 -7.14 -18.79
C TYR A 208 -7.11 -7.50 -17.31
N GLU A 209 -7.51 -6.60 -16.44
CA GLU A 209 -7.52 -6.87 -15.00
C GLU A 209 -8.68 -7.79 -14.65
N GLU A 210 -8.39 -8.86 -13.89
CA GLU A 210 -9.40 -9.71 -13.30
C GLU A 210 -10.33 -8.92 -12.38
N PRO A 211 -11.58 -9.37 -12.17
CA PRO A 211 -12.47 -8.78 -11.20
C PRO A 211 -11.82 -8.63 -9.83
N LEU A 212 -12.26 -7.64 -9.08
CA LEU A 212 -11.81 -7.44 -7.72
C LEU A 212 -12.13 -8.66 -6.86
N TYR A 213 -11.12 -9.28 -6.27
CA TYR A 213 -11.29 -10.32 -5.27
C TYR A 213 -11.56 -9.64 -3.93
N PHE A 214 -12.75 -9.85 -3.44
CA PHE A 214 -13.22 -9.28 -2.22
C PHE A 214 -13.45 -10.41 -1.22
N ILE A 215 -12.79 -10.36 -0.07
CA ILE A 215 -13.00 -11.29 1.03
C ILE A 215 -13.91 -10.58 2.04
N PRO A 216 -15.20 -10.92 2.10
CA PRO A 216 -16.13 -10.25 3.00
C PRO A 216 -15.69 -10.43 4.44
N ASN A 217 -15.45 -9.35 5.13
CA ASN A 217 -15.38 -9.35 6.58
C ASN A 217 -16.79 -9.10 7.15
N ASP A 218 -17.05 -9.60 8.33
CA ASP A 218 -18.26 -9.24 9.06
C ASP A 218 -18.13 -7.78 9.55
N TYR A 219 -18.41 -6.85 8.65
CA TYR A 219 -18.34 -5.41 8.90
C TYR A 219 -19.16 -4.95 10.08
N THR A 220 -20.30 -5.60 10.32
CA THR A 220 -21.19 -5.23 11.41
C THR A 220 -20.49 -5.37 12.75
N ASN A 221 -19.75 -6.45 12.95
CA ASN A 221 -18.97 -6.69 14.15
C ASN A 221 -17.76 -5.75 14.27
N LEU A 222 -17.09 -5.46 13.15
CA LEU A 222 -15.94 -4.56 13.15
C LEU A 222 -16.34 -3.10 13.44
N VAL A 223 -17.39 -2.60 12.78
CA VAL A 223 -17.94 -1.26 13.06
C VAL A 223 -18.39 -1.14 14.51
N TYR A 224 -19.02 -2.19 15.06
CA TYR A 224 -19.44 -2.20 16.46
C TYR A 224 -18.23 -2.16 17.41
N ARG A 225 -17.20 -2.98 17.17
CA ARG A 225 -15.97 -2.97 17.96
C ARG A 225 -15.27 -1.62 17.89
N TYR A 226 -15.15 -1.07 16.70
CA TYR A 226 -14.52 0.22 16.47
C TYR A 226 -15.25 1.34 17.23
N LYS A 227 -16.57 1.45 17.09
CA LYS A 227 -17.40 2.40 17.83
C LYS A 227 -17.29 2.22 19.34
N LYS A 228 -17.28 0.97 19.82
CA LYS A 228 -17.15 0.68 21.25
C LYS A 228 -15.77 1.08 21.81
N THR A 229 -14.70 0.94 21.01
CA THR A 229 -13.36 1.39 21.40
C THR A 229 -13.28 2.92 21.47
N LEU A 230 -13.94 3.62 20.55
CA LEU A 230 -14.04 5.08 20.56
C LEU A 230 -14.79 5.61 21.78
N ILE A 231 -15.91 5.00 22.11
CA ILE A 231 -16.73 5.39 23.27
C ILE A 231 -15.95 5.20 24.58
N LYS A 232 -15.19 4.09 24.71
CA LYS A 232 -14.37 3.83 25.90
C LYS A 232 -13.17 4.75 26.08
N LYS A 233 -12.68 5.39 25.00
CA LYS A 233 -11.56 6.35 25.06
C LYS A 233 -12.03 7.80 25.21
N GLY A 234 -13.31 8.07 25.05
CA GLY A 234 -13.95 9.38 25.24
C GLY A 234 -14.62 9.57 26.60
N GLU A 235 -14.60 8.56 27.45
CA GLU A 235 -14.92 8.63 28.88
C GLU A 235 -13.63 8.82 29.69
#